data_3305907d83dd6334ae8b37e3bc013f95
#
_entry.id   3305907d83dd6334ae8b37e3bc013f95
#
_cell.length_a   1.000
_cell.length_b   1.000
_cell.length_c   1.000
_cell.angle_alpha   90.00
_cell.angle_beta   90.00
_cell.angle_gamma   90.00
#
_symmetry.space_group_name_H-M   'P 1'
#
loop_
_entity.id
_entity.type
_entity.pdbx_description
1 polymer ?
#
loop_
_entity_poly.entity_id
_entity_poly.type
_entity_poly.pdbx_seq_one_letter_code
_entity_poly.pdbx_strand_id
1 'polypeptide(L)'
;SGVSLVRVEKLTDGPVVVLDSGGTAPVVSIHIWLRVGSAMETPETAGMAHFLEHMLFKGAGSHGVGEAVMQVELLGGDINAWTSFESTVLHATVPAERELALLRVLGEMAFEPHLDPVEFERERKVIIEEIRGSMDSPDQILADRQRARAWGEHPYGRPILGTVDSVSRLTRADM
;
A
#
# COMPACT_ATOMS: atom_id res chain seq x y z
N SER A 1 -20.67 -24.38 15.33
CA SER A 1 -20.63 -23.61 14.07
C SER A 1 -21.14 -22.21 14.35
N GLY A 2 -20.21 -21.29 14.66
CA GLY A 2 -20.55 -19.89 14.85
C GLY A 2 -20.92 -19.27 13.52
N VAL A 3 -22.04 -18.58 13.46
CA VAL A 3 -22.39 -17.73 12.31
C VAL A 3 -21.44 -16.54 12.37
N SER A 4 -20.61 -16.37 11.35
CA SER A 4 -19.82 -15.14 11.17
C SER A 4 -20.79 -13.97 11.03
N LEU A 5 -20.73 -13.03 11.95
CA LEU A 5 -21.53 -11.80 11.92
C LEU A 5 -20.68 -10.69 11.32
N VAL A 6 -20.75 -10.55 10.01
CA VAL A 6 -20.17 -9.39 9.33
C VAL A 6 -21.01 -8.16 9.64
N ARG A 7 -20.40 -7.15 10.23
CA ARG A 7 -21.01 -5.84 10.47
C ARG A 7 -20.37 -4.82 9.55
N VAL A 8 -21.18 -3.97 8.94
CA VAL A 8 -20.72 -2.86 8.10
C VAL A 8 -21.24 -1.57 8.73
N GLU A 9 -20.32 -0.69 9.09
CA GLU A 9 -20.62 0.60 9.71
C GLU A 9 -19.99 1.73 8.89
N LYS A 10 -20.76 2.76 8.61
CA LYS A 10 -20.25 4.00 8.01
C LYS A 10 -20.08 5.03 9.13
N LEU A 11 -18.84 5.42 9.38
CA LEU A 11 -18.56 6.47 10.34
C LEU A 11 -18.96 7.83 9.76
N THR A 12 -19.45 8.73 10.61
CA THR A 12 -19.81 10.10 10.20
C THR A 12 -18.55 10.80 9.68
N ASP A 13 -18.60 11.26 8.43
CA ASP A 13 -17.47 11.91 7.72
C ASP A 13 -16.18 11.08 7.71
N GLY A 14 -16.31 9.75 7.84
CA GLY A 14 -15.20 8.84 7.95
C GLY A 14 -15.31 7.61 7.02
N PRO A 15 -14.42 6.64 7.21
CA PRO A 15 -14.37 5.43 6.42
C PRO A 15 -15.59 4.52 6.66
N VAL A 16 -15.78 3.58 5.76
CA VAL A 16 -16.64 2.41 5.98
C VAL A 16 -15.81 1.36 6.72
N VAL A 17 -16.31 0.88 7.84
CA VAL A 17 -15.67 -0.16 8.65
C VAL A 17 -16.42 -1.47 8.44
N VAL A 18 -15.69 -2.51 8.11
CA VAL A 18 -16.21 -3.89 8.00
C VAL A 18 -15.59 -4.71 9.12
N LEU A 19 -16.42 -5.28 9.97
CA LEU A 19 -16.01 -6.12 11.10
C LEU A 19 -16.50 -7.55 10.85
N ASP A 20 -15.60 -8.50 10.84
CA ASP A 20 -15.89 -9.94 10.82
C ASP A 20 -15.35 -10.59 12.10
N SER A 21 -16.24 -11.09 12.94
CA SER A 21 -15.91 -11.73 14.23
C SER A 21 -16.00 -13.26 14.17
N GLY A 22 -16.07 -13.86 12.97
CA GLY A 22 -16.28 -15.30 12.78
C GLY A 22 -15.06 -16.18 13.03
N GLY A 23 -13.89 -15.61 13.34
CA GLY A 23 -12.65 -16.35 13.59
C GLY A 23 -12.64 -17.09 14.93
N THR A 24 -11.95 -18.23 14.97
CA THR A 24 -11.72 -19.01 16.21
C THR A 24 -10.27 -18.86 16.72
N ALA A 25 -9.35 -18.37 15.89
CA ALA A 25 -7.98 -18.10 16.27
C ALA A 25 -7.88 -16.79 17.08
N PRO A 26 -7.01 -16.73 18.11
CA PRO A 26 -6.83 -15.53 18.95
C PRO A 26 -5.97 -14.47 18.24
N VAL A 27 -6.32 -14.13 17.01
CA VAL A 27 -5.63 -13.12 16.19
C VAL A 27 -6.63 -12.15 15.59
N VAL A 28 -6.17 -10.94 15.30
CA VAL A 28 -6.91 -9.94 14.52
C VAL A 28 -6.07 -9.55 13.30
N SER A 29 -6.72 -9.46 12.15
CA SER A 29 -6.15 -8.90 10.94
C SER A 29 -6.86 -7.60 10.61
N ILE A 30 -6.11 -6.53 10.43
CA ILE A 30 -6.62 -5.19 10.10
C ILE A 30 -6.13 -4.82 8.71
N HIS A 31 -7.04 -4.39 7.85
CA HIS A 31 -6.76 -3.91 6.50
C HIS A 31 -7.28 -2.48 6.35
N ILE A 32 -6.42 -1.56 5.93
CA ILE A 32 -6.82 -0.21 5.52
C ILE A 32 -6.79 -0.14 4.00
N TRP A 33 -7.96 0.06 3.40
CA TRP A 33 -8.14 0.15 1.96
C TRP A 33 -8.24 1.61 1.54
N LEU A 34 -7.22 2.11 0.86
CA LEU A 34 -7.21 3.41 0.24
C LEU A 34 -7.70 3.27 -1.21
N ARG A 35 -8.71 4.06 -1.59
CA ARG A 35 -9.22 4.08 -2.98
C ARG A 35 -8.31 4.90 -3.89
N VAL A 36 -7.05 4.55 -3.88
CA VAL A 36 -5.99 5.17 -4.69
C VAL A 36 -5.15 4.04 -5.27
N GLY A 37 -5.07 3.98 -6.59
CA GLY A 37 -4.31 2.97 -7.31
C GLY A 37 -3.88 3.48 -8.68
N SER A 38 -3.13 2.67 -9.41
CA SER A 38 -2.50 3.10 -10.67
C SER A 38 -3.50 3.49 -11.77
N ALA A 39 -4.79 3.13 -11.65
CA ALA A 39 -5.82 3.55 -12.60
C ALA A 39 -6.16 5.04 -12.51
N MET A 40 -5.86 5.69 -11.40
CA MET A 40 -6.10 7.12 -11.20
C MET A 40 -4.94 7.99 -11.71
N GLU A 41 -3.83 7.38 -12.10
CA GLU A 41 -2.64 8.06 -12.58
C GLU A 41 -2.76 8.46 -14.05
N THR A 42 -2.04 9.51 -14.40
CA THR A 42 -1.77 9.86 -15.81
C THR A 42 -0.48 9.18 -16.29
N PRO A 43 -0.16 9.21 -17.60
CA PRO A 43 1.16 8.74 -18.06
C PRO A 43 2.34 9.42 -17.36
N GLU A 44 2.18 10.70 -16.99
CA GLU A 44 3.21 11.51 -16.33
C GLU A 44 3.41 11.12 -14.87
N THR A 45 2.34 10.71 -14.18
CA THR A 45 2.35 10.32 -12.76
C THR A 45 2.35 8.81 -12.55
N ALA A 46 2.54 8.02 -13.62
CA ALA A 46 2.54 6.56 -13.53
C ALA A 46 3.58 6.05 -12.52
N GLY A 47 3.14 5.18 -11.61
CA GLY A 47 3.92 4.64 -10.50
C GLY A 47 3.79 5.42 -9.18
N MET A 48 3.01 6.51 -9.14
CA MET A 48 2.85 7.33 -7.95
C MET A 48 2.20 6.56 -6.79
N ALA A 49 1.16 5.77 -7.05
CA ALA A 49 0.48 5.00 -6.01
C ALA A 49 1.39 3.94 -5.39
N HIS A 50 2.20 3.26 -6.21
CA HIS A 50 3.21 2.32 -5.75
C HIS A 50 4.33 3.04 -4.98
N PHE A 51 4.78 4.19 -5.43
CA PHE A 51 5.76 5.00 -4.71
C PHE A 51 5.22 5.44 -3.34
N LEU A 52 3.95 5.89 -3.27
CA LEU A 52 3.31 6.23 -2.01
C LEU A 52 3.28 5.04 -1.05
N GLU A 53 2.97 3.83 -1.54
CA GLU A 53 3.02 2.60 -0.74
C GLU A 53 4.39 2.44 -0.04
N HIS A 54 5.50 2.57 -0.78
CA HIS A 54 6.85 2.54 -0.21
C HIS A 54 7.04 3.60 0.88
N MET A 55 6.53 4.82 0.63
CA MET A 55 6.69 5.92 1.57
C MET A 55 5.90 5.74 2.86
N LEU A 56 4.82 4.95 2.89
CA LEU A 56 4.09 4.63 4.13
C LEU A 56 4.99 3.94 5.18
N PHE A 57 6.07 3.27 4.75
CA PHE A 57 7.04 2.59 5.62
C PHE A 57 8.22 3.47 6.02
N LYS A 58 8.29 4.72 5.52
CA LYS A 58 9.44 5.62 5.71
C LYS A 58 9.21 6.71 6.75
N GLY A 59 8.39 6.39 7.75
CA GLY A 59 8.06 7.25 8.88
C GLY A 59 6.63 7.81 8.78
N ALA A 60 5.93 7.78 9.90
CA ALA A 60 4.56 8.24 10.01
C ALA A 60 4.22 8.57 11.47
N GLY A 61 3.42 9.61 11.70
CA GLY A 61 2.99 10.02 13.03
C GLY A 61 4.16 10.16 14.01
N SER A 62 4.15 9.34 15.04
CA SER A 62 5.21 9.30 16.07
C SER A 62 6.40 8.37 15.72
N HIS A 63 6.31 7.63 14.60
CA HIS A 63 7.30 6.61 14.22
C HIS A 63 8.28 7.12 13.16
N GLY A 64 9.56 6.94 13.40
CA GLY A 64 10.62 7.15 12.40
C GLY A 64 10.67 6.03 11.35
N VAL A 65 11.67 6.12 10.46
CA VAL A 65 11.87 5.15 9.37
C VAL A 65 12.03 3.72 9.92
N GLY A 66 11.14 2.82 9.48
CA GLY A 66 11.13 1.41 9.89
C GLY A 66 10.58 1.16 11.31
N GLU A 67 10.34 2.18 12.13
CA GLU A 67 9.87 2.00 13.50
C GLU A 67 8.45 1.46 13.58
N ALA A 68 7.57 1.84 12.65
CA ALA A 68 6.20 1.29 12.59
C ALA A 68 6.22 -0.23 12.34
N VAL A 69 7.06 -0.70 11.41
CA VAL A 69 7.25 -2.14 11.16
C VAL A 69 7.76 -2.85 12.41
N MET A 70 8.81 -2.30 13.02
CA MET A 70 9.38 -2.84 14.27
C MET A 70 8.34 -2.89 15.40
N GLN A 71 7.46 -1.88 15.51
CA GLN A 71 6.38 -1.89 16.50
C GLN A 71 5.39 -3.03 16.27
N VAL A 72 4.99 -3.29 15.01
CA VAL A 72 4.10 -4.43 14.69
C VAL A 72 4.78 -5.76 15.01
N GLU A 73 6.08 -5.91 14.70
CA GLU A 73 6.86 -7.11 15.05
C GLU A 73 6.95 -7.29 16.58
N LEU A 74 7.17 -6.24 17.34
CA LEU A 74 7.18 -6.27 18.81
C LEU A 74 5.81 -6.63 19.40
N LEU A 75 4.71 -6.32 18.69
CA LEU A 75 3.37 -6.78 19.06
C LEU A 75 3.14 -8.27 18.74
N GLY A 76 4.12 -8.95 18.14
CA GLY A 76 4.03 -10.34 17.71
C GLY A 76 3.31 -10.52 16.38
N GLY A 77 3.32 -9.51 15.52
CA GLY A 77 2.59 -9.48 14.27
C GLY A 77 3.47 -9.42 13.03
N ASP A 78 2.79 -9.33 11.90
CA ASP A 78 3.35 -9.14 10.57
C ASP A 78 2.57 -8.03 9.84
N ILE A 79 3.28 -7.21 9.06
CA ILE A 79 2.72 -6.08 8.33
C ILE A 79 3.20 -6.09 6.88
N ASN A 80 2.30 -5.78 5.95
CA ASN A 80 2.63 -5.63 4.55
C ASN A 80 1.67 -4.63 3.87
N ALA A 81 2.00 -4.25 2.65
CA ALA A 81 1.13 -3.45 1.80
C ALA A 81 1.21 -3.95 0.35
N TRP A 82 0.24 -3.54 -0.46
CA TRP A 82 0.25 -3.79 -1.89
C TRP A 82 -0.57 -2.71 -2.62
N THR A 83 -0.16 -2.43 -3.85
CA THR A 83 -0.84 -1.51 -4.76
C THR A 83 -1.44 -2.29 -5.94
N SER A 84 -2.67 -1.95 -6.27
CA SER A 84 -3.38 -2.45 -7.44
C SER A 84 -3.77 -1.31 -8.39
N PHE A 85 -4.61 -1.62 -9.39
CA PHE A 85 -5.18 -0.60 -10.26
C PHE A 85 -6.14 0.34 -9.51
N GLU A 86 -6.93 -0.17 -8.57
CA GLU A 86 -8.02 0.58 -7.93
C GLU A 86 -7.74 0.97 -6.47
N SER A 87 -6.75 0.35 -5.84
CA SER A 87 -6.52 0.52 -4.41
C SER A 87 -5.07 0.28 -4.00
N THR A 88 -4.68 0.94 -2.93
CA THR A 88 -3.51 0.61 -2.12
C THR A 88 -4.00 0.10 -0.77
N VAL A 89 -3.48 -1.01 -0.32
CA VAL A 89 -3.92 -1.67 0.91
C VAL A 89 -2.74 -1.84 1.84
N LEU A 90 -2.90 -1.35 3.06
CA LEU A 90 -1.99 -1.60 4.18
C LEU A 90 -2.67 -2.60 5.10
N HIS A 91 -1.98 -3.69 5.45
CA HIS A 91 -2.56 -4.72 6.31
C HIS A 91 -1.54 -5.30 7.28
N ALA A 92 -2.04 -5.72 8.43
CA ALA A 92 -1.23 -6.40 9.42
C ALA A 92 -2.09 -7.35 10.26
N THR A 93 -1.42 -8.34 10.86
CA THR A 93 -2.05 -9.32 11.75
C THR A 93 -1.25 -9.38 13.05
N VAL A 94 -1.94 -9.36 14.18
CA VAL A 94 -1.36 -9.46 15.52
C VAL A 94 -2.22 -10.38 16.41
N PRO A 95 -1.73 -10.82 17.60
CA PRO A 95 -2.59 -11.37 18.64
C PRO A 95 -3.76 -10.46 18.98
N ALA A 96 -4.95 -11.03 19.23
CA ALA A 96 -6.21 -10.27 19.35
C ALA A 96 -6.16 -9.17 20.44
N GLU A 97 -5.44 -9.42 21.55
CA GLU A 97 -5.28 -8.45 22.63
C GLU A 97 -4.45 -7.22 22.26
N ARG A 98 -3.85 -7.19 21.08
CA ARG A 98 -3.01 -6.09 20.54
C ARG A 98 -3.73 -5.25 19.50
N GLU A 99 -5.01 -5.49 19.24
CA GLU A 99 -5.79 -4.86 18.16
C GLU A 99 -5.73 -3.33 18.17
N LEU A 100 -5.91 -2.68 19.34
CA LEU A 100 -5.91 -1.22 19.44
C LEU A 100 -4.53 -0.61 19.19
N ALA A 101 -3.46 -1.30 19.63
CA ALA A 101 -2.10 -0.86 19.35
C ALA A 101 -1.81 -0.94 17.86
N LEU A 102 -2.21 -2.06 17.19
CA LEU A 102 -2.08 -2.21 15.75
C LEU A 102 -2.86 -1.14 14.99
N LEU A 103 -4.14 -0.92 15.36
CA LEU A 103 -5.00 0.05 14.68
C LEU A 103 -4.38 1.46 14.71
N ARG A 104 -3.75 1.84 15.83
CA ARG A 104 -3.05 3.13 15.94
C ARG A 104 -1.87 3.22 14.98
N VAL A 105 -1.00 2.21 14.97
CA VAL A 105 0.17 2.19 14.06
C VAL A 105 -0.25 2.27 12.61
N LEU A 106 -1.22 1.44 12.18
CA LEU A 106 -1.71 1.47 10.81
C LEU A 106 -2.40 2.79 10.46
N GLY A 107 -3.13 3.40 11.42
CA GLY A 107 -3.75 4.70 11.24
C GLY A 107 -2.71 5.81 11.03
N GLU A 108 -1.65 5.85 11.83
CA GLU A 108 -0.54 6.80 11.64
C GLU A 108 0.11 6.60 10.26
N MET A 109 0.42 5.35 9.88
CA MET A 109 1.02 5.06 8.57
C MET A 109 0.15 5.52 7.40
N ALA A 110 -1.16 5.28 7.47
CA ALA A 110 -2.07 5.57 6.37
C ALA A 110 -2.43 7.07 6.24
N PHE A 111 -2.50 7.80 7.36
CA PHE A 111 -3.05 9.15 7.39
C PHE A 111 -2.05 10.24 7.80
N GLU A 112 -0.89 9.87 8.33
CA GLU A 112 0.13 10.81 8.80
C GLU A 112 1.54 10.44 8.27
N PRO A 113 1.71 10.03 6.99
CA PRO A 113 3.02 9.70 6.46
C PRO A 113 3.91 10.96 6.43
N HIS A 114 5.18 10.81 6.82
CA HIS A 114 6.10 11.96 6.87
C HIS A 114 6.50 12.46 5.49
N LEU A 115 6.53 11.59 4.50
CA LEU A 115 7.01 11.89 3.15
C LEU A 115 8.35 12.66 3.16
N ASP A 116 9.30 12.21 3.99
CA ASP A 116 10.59 12.87 4.18
C ASP A 116 11.33 13.00 2.84
N PRO A 117 11.87 14.18 2.49
CA PRO A 117 12.50 14.41 1.20
C PRO A 117 13.76 13.56 0.97
N VAL A 118 14.50 13.20 2.01
CA VAL A 118 15.70 12.37 1.89
C VAL A 118 15.29 10.92 1.63
N GLU A 119 14.30 10.42 2.37
CA GLU A 119 13.76 9.08 2.16
C GLU A 119 13.07 8.96 0.81
N PHE A 120 12.36 9.99 0.37
CA PHE A 120 11.74 10.04 -0.96
C PHE A 120 12.76 9.81 -2.08
N GLU A 121 13.92 10.49 -2.02
CA GLU A 121 14.98 10.29 -3.03
C GLU A 121 15.72 8.95 -2.89
N ARG A 122 15.74 8.36 -1.69
CA ARG A 122 16.25 7.00 -1.49
C ARG A 122 15.32 5.96 -2.11
N GLU A 123 14.02 6.07 -1.82
CA GLU A 123 13.01 5.15 -2.34
C GLU A 123 12.85 5.26 -3.86
N ARG A 124 12.94 6.45 -4.44
CA ARG A 124 13.00 6.60 -5.89
C ARG A 124 14.02 5.66 -6.53
N LYS A 125 15.22 5.57 -5.97
CA LYS A 125 16.27 4.69 -6.48
C LYS A 125 15.90 3.23 -6.34
N VAL A 126 15.31 2.84 -5.21
CA VAL A 126 14.84 1.47 -4.96
C VAL A 126 13.79 1.07 -5.99
N ILE A 127 12.78 1.93 -6.21
CA ILE A 127 11.69 1.67 -7.16
C ILE A 127 12.22 1.60 -8.61
N ILE A 128 13.16 2.47 -8.98
CA ILE A 128 13.80 2.41 -10.30
C ILE A 128 14.54 1.07 -10.50
N GLU A 129 15.24 0.57 -9.48
CA GLU A 129 15.89 -0.74 -9.56
C GLU A 129 14.88 -1.88 -9.61
N GLU A 130 13.75 -1.77 -8.91
CA GLU A 130 12.65 -2.73 -8.99
C GLU A 130 12.05 -2.77 -10.40
N ILE A 131 11.78 -1.60 -11.00
CA ILE A 131 11.32 -1.51 -12.41
C ILE A 131 12.33 -2.17 -13.35
N ARG A 132 13.63 -1.93 -13.17
CA ARG A 132 14.66 -2.57 -13.99
C ARG A 132 14.67 -4.10 -13.81
N GLY A 133 14.57 -4.56 -12.55
CA GLY A 133 14.47 -5.98 -12.24
C GLY A 133 13.23 -6.65 -12.86
N SER A 134 12.10 -5.95 -12.91
CA SER A 134 10.89 -6.46 -13.55
C SER A 134 11.06 -6.65 -15.07
N MET A 135 11.91 -5.82 -15.70
CA MET A 135 12.25 -5.95 -17.12
C MET A 135 13.15 -7.17 -17.44
N ASP A 136 13.76 -7.78 -16.44
CA ASP A 136 14.55 -9.01 -16.58
C ASP A 136 13.69 -10.27 -16.36
N SER A 137 12.43 -10.11 -15.95
CA SER A 137 11.50 -11.22 -15.74
C SER A 137 10.65 -11.48 -16.99
N PRO A 138 10.83 -12.61 -17.69
CA PRO A 138 10.02 -12.94 -18.88
C PRO A 138 8.52 -12.97 -18.62
N ASP A 139 8.11 -13.47 -17.46
CA ASP A 139 6.70 -13.56 -17.07
C ASP A 139 6.10 -12.17 -16.85
N GLN A 140 6.83 -11.27 -16.21
CA GLN A 140 6.39 -9.88 -16.01
C GLN A 140 6.29 -9.12 -17.33
N ILE A 141 7.31 -9.27 -18.19
CA ILE A 141 7.31 -8.67 -19.55
C ILE A 141 6.10 -9.16 -20.35
N LEU A 142 5.82 -10.46 -20.29
CA LEU A 142 4.67 -11.04 -21.01
C LEU A 142 3.36 -10.47 -20.47
N ALA A 143 3.20 -10.43 -19.16
CA ALA A 143 2.01 -9.90 -18.50
C ALA A 143 1.78 -8.41 -18.85
N ASP A 144 2.84 -7.58 -18.82
CA ASP A 144 2.75 -6.17 -19.16
C ASP A 144 2.40 -5.94 -20.63
N ARG A 145 3.02 -6.70 -21.54
CA ARG A 145 2.71 -6.65 -22.98
C ARG A 145 1.28 -7.09 -23.27
N GLN A 146 0.81 -8.13 -22.59
CA GLN A 146 -0.54 -8.63 -22.73
C GLN A 146 -1.56 -7.59 -22.25
N ARG A 147 -1.32 -6.96 -21.10
CA ARG A 147 -2.17 -5.87 -20.59
C ARG A 147 -2.17 -4.67 -21.54
N ALA A 148 -1.01 -4.20 -21.97
CA ALA A 148 -0.92 -3.09 -22.91
C ALA A 148 -1.65 -3.39 -24.23
N ARG A 149 -1.59 -4.63 -24.71
CA ARG A 149 -2.30 -5.05 -25.92
C ARG A 149 -3.82 -5.12 -25.74
N ALA A 150 -4.27 -5.60 -24.57
CA ALA A 150 -5.69 -5.77 -24.26
C ALA A 150 -6.39 -4.43 -23.95
N TRP A 151 -5.72 -3.54 -23.23
CA TRP A 151 -6.31 -2.32 -22.70
C TRP A 151 -5.91 -1.04 -23.44
N GLY A 152 -4.85 -1.09 -24.29
CA GLY A 152 -4.39 0.08 -25.04
C GLY A 152 -4.04 1.26 -24.14
N GLU A 153 -4.65 2.42 -24.39
CA GLU A 153 -4.44 3.65 -23.62
C GLU A 153 -5.19 3.70 -22.28
N HIS A 154 -6.07 2.73 -22.03
CA HIS A 154 -6.74 2.64 -20.75
C HIS A 154 -5.71 2.50 -19.60
N PRO A 155 -5.93 3.11 -18.42
CA PRO A 155 -4.99 3.01 -17.29
C PRO A 155 -4.55 1.59 -16.93
N TYR A 156 -5.40 0.60 -17.11
CA TYR A 156 -5.06 -0.82 -16.89
C TYR A 156 -4.00 -1.38 -17.86
N GLY A 157 -3.76 -0.70 -18.96
CA GLY A 157 -2.69 -1.06 -19.89
C GLY A 157 -1.29 -0.67 -19.40
N ARG A 158 -1.19 0.19 -18.39
CA ARG A 158 0.09 0.66 -17.86
C ARG A 158 0.60 -0.24 -16.73
N PRO A 159 1.92 -0.40 -16.55
CA PRO A 159 2.49 -1.06 -15.38
C PRO A 159 2.15 -0.31 -14.09
N ILE A 160 1.80 -1.04 -13.02
CA ILE A 160 1.51 -0.46 -11.70
C ILE A 160 2.75 0.24 -11.12
N LEU A 161 3.95 -0.31 -11.34
CA LEU A 161 5.20 0.29 -10.91
C LEU A 161 5.54 1.60 -11.64
N GLY A 162 4.82 1.91 -12.72
CA GLY A 162 5.18 3.00 -13.62
C GLY A 162 6.36 2.64 -14.53
N THR A 163 7.08 3.65 -14.96
CA THR A 163 8.29 3.53 -15.79
C THR A 163 9.46 4.27 -15.12
N VAL A 164 10.70 3.94 -15.51
CA VAL A 164 11.90 4.66 -15.04
C VAL A 164 11.75 6.17 -15.29
N ASP A 165 11.20 6.54 -16.45
CA ASP A 165 11.03 7.94 -16.85
C ASP A 165 9.96 8.65 -16.00
N SER A 166 8.77 8.05 -15.80
CA SER A 166 7.72 8.65 -14.97
C SER A 166 8.16 8.78 -13.51
N VAL A 167 8.69 7.69 -12.91
CA VAL A 167 9.15 7.69 -11.51
C VAL A 167 10.30 8.67 -11.27
N SER A 168 11.18 8.87 -12.27
CA SER A 168 12.26 9.86 -12.16
C SER A 168 11.76 11.30 -12.10
N ARG A 169 10.57 11.59 -12.63
CA ARG A 169 9.97 12.93 -12.66
C ARG A 169 9.02 13.20 -11.49
N LEU A 170 8.51 12.18 -10.83
CA LEU A 170 7.61 12.36 -9.69
C LEU A 170 8.24 13.25 -8.62
N THR A 171 7.44 14.10 -8.05
CA THR A 171 7.83 14.97 -6.93
C THR A 171 7.00 14.61 -5.69
N ARG A 172 7.51 14.99 -4.53
CA ARG A 172 6.77 14.82 -3.27
C ARG A 172 5.44 15.58 -3.24
N ALA A 173 5.33 16.65 -4.03
CA ALA A 173 4.10 17.45 -4.13
C ALA A 173 3.02 16.77 -4.97
N ASP A 174 3.36 15.74 -5.73
CA ASP A 174 2.41 14.95 -6.52
C ASP A 174 1.68 13.92 -5.65
N MET A 175 2.23 13.59 -4.45
CA MET A 175 1.67 12.65 -3.48
C MET A 175 0.74 13.34 -2.48
#